data_6b1d2ad6bc88efecc213e9dc70a9c3f0
#
_entry.id   6b1d2ad6bc88efecc213e9dc70a9c3f0
#
_cell.length_a   1.000
_cell.length_b   1.000
_cell.length_c   1.000
_cell.angle_alpha   90.00
_cell.angle_beta   90.00
_cell.angle_gamma   90.00
#
_symmetry.space_group_name_H-M   'P 1'
#
loop_
_entity.id
_entity.type
_entity.pdbx_description
1 polymer ?
#
loop_
_entity_poly.entity_id
_entity_poly.type
_entity_poly.pdbx_seq_one_letter_code
_entity_poly.pdbx_strand_id
1 'polypeptide(L)'
;MTMVKDYRNKVGSKTGGIKLYTELKQDFVNQDIKIGRDKFYCFLRLHKLLVPKTKNYITTTNSKHMFKKYKNLIKDQVPNRPEQLWVSDITYIKTQNGHNYLALVTDAYSKQIMGYKLDNHMRTSLCTDALAMAIKNRKYPKQKLIHHSDRGFQYCNPKYTEFAEQNGITMSMTEQYDPYENAVAERINRTLKYEYGLKQTIKNTDLAQKMADEAVYIYNHLRTHFSLDLRKPADVHRNPDIKYKSYRKNKVNLTELTI
;
A
#
# COMPACT_ATOMS: atom_id res chain seq x y z
N MET A 1 18.39 10.24 -21.59
CA MET A 1 18.88 9.63 -20.33
C MET A 1 18.54 10.49 -19.11
N THR A 2 18.69 11.78 -19.18
CA THR A 2 18.38 12.77 -18.12
C THR A 2 16.94 12.65 -17.64
N MET A 3 15.95 12.72 -18.52
CA MET A 3 14.51 12.59 -18.17
C MET A 3 14.18 11.34 -17.32
N VAL A 4 14.79 10.19 -17.63
CA VAL A 4 14.59 8.96 -16.83
C VAL A 4 15.17 9.10 -15.43
N LYS A 5 16.34 9.73 -15.30
CA LYS A 5 16.99 9.97 -14.01
C LYS A 5 16.19 11.00 -13.19
N ASP A 6 15.76 12.08 -13.80
CA ASP A 6 14.99 13.14 -13.13
C ASP A 6 13.64 12.63 -12.65
N TYR A 7 12.92 11.87 -13.48
CA TYR A 7 11.68 11.23 -13.04
C TYR A 7 11.92 10.27 -11.88
N ARG A 8 12.97 9.44 -11.94
CA ARG A 8 13.30 8.53 -10.85
C ARG A 8 13.74 9.23 -9.57
N ASN A 9 14.42 10.37 -9.67
CA ASN A 9 14.77 11.18 -8.50
C ASN A 9 13.51 11.74 -7.83
N LYS A 10 12.48 12.09 -8.61
CA LYS A 10 11.21 12.64 -8.12
C LYS A 10 10.26 11.58 -7.55
N VAL A 11 10.16 10.40 -8.17
CA VAL A 11 9.11 9.41 -7.88
C VAL A 11 9.65 8.14 -7.22
N GLY A 12 10.93 7.82 -7.44
CA GLY A 12 11.58 6.64 -6.85
C GLY A 12 12.50 5.93 -7.84
N SER A 13 13.72 5.64 -7.38
CA SER A 13 14.83 5.08 -8.18
C SER A 13 14.50 3.74 -8.86
N LYS A 14 13.53 3.00 -8.32
CA LYS A 14 13.11 1.68 -8.82
C LYS A 14 11.80 1.72 -9.62
N THR A 15 11.44 2.87 -10.19
CA THR A 15 10.29 2.95 -11.11
C THR A 15 10.55 2.11 -12.36
N GLY A 16 9.66 1.14 -12.63
CA GLY A 16 9.80 0.18 -13.73
C GLY A 16 9.55 0.79 -15.12
N GLY A 17 10.09 0.13 -16.17
CA GLY A 17 10.13 0.67 -17.53
C GLY A 17 8.77 1.04 -18.13
N ILE A 18 7.68 0.29 -17.88
CA ILE A 18 6.35 0.65 -18.41
C ILE A 18 5.85 1.96 -17.80
N LYS A 19 5.98 2.13 -16.48
CA LYS A 19 5.58 3.37 -15.80
C LYS A 19 6.37 4.57 -16.31
N LEU A 20 7.70 4.41 -16.44
CA LEU A 20 8.56 5.44 -17.02
C LEU A 20 8.10 5.80 -18.44
N TYR A 21 7.82 4.82 -19.29
CA TYR A 21 7.37 5.08 -20.66
C TYR A 21 6.04 5.84 -20.69
N THR A 22 5.08 5.46 -19.83
CA THR A 22 3.77 6.12 -19.74
C THR A 22 3.89 7.57 -19.28
N GLU A 23 4.65 7.80 -18.24
CA GLU A 23 4.79 9.14 -17.63
C GLU A 23 5.63 10.09 -18.51
N LEU A 24 6.68 9.57 -19.17
CA LEU A 24 7.55 10.37 -20.03
C LEU A 24 7.04 10.49 -21.46
N LYS A 25 5.89 9.88 -21.79
CA LYS A 25 5.37 9.89 -23.17
C LYS A 25 5.14 11.31 -23.72
N GLN A 26 4.59 12.20 -22.88
CA GLN A 26 4.36 13.59 -23.28
C GLN A 26 5.67 14.35 -23.44
N ASP A 27 6.65 14.10 -22.57
CA ASP A 27 7.97 14.72 -22.67
C ASP A 27 8.71 14.27 -23.94
N PHE A 28 8.53 13.01 -24.36
CA PHE A 28 9.06 12.52 -25.62
C PHE A 28 8.45 13.28 -26.81
N VAL A 29 7.15 13.49 -26.80
CA VAL A 29 6.45 14.27 -27.86
C VAL A 29 6.95 15.71 -27.88
N ASN A 30 7.05 16.35 -26.71
CA ASN A 30 7.49 17.76 -26.60
C ASN A 30 8.94 17.98 -27.08
N GLN A 31 9.77 16.94 -27.05
CA GLN A 31 11.17 16.99 -27.52
C GLN A 31 11.38 16.31 -28.89
N ASP A 32 10.29 16.04 -29.61
CA ASP A 32 10.29 15.32 -30.91
C ASP A 32 11.04 13.96 -30.88
N ILE A 33 11.01 13.27 -29.74
CA ILE A 33 11.61 11.96 -29.58
C ILE A 33 10.60 10.87 -29.97
N LYS A 34 10.73 10.33 -31.17
CA LYS A 34 9.90 9.23 -31.68
C LYS A 34 10.40 7.87 -31.20
N ILE A 35 10.01 7.45 -29.99
CA ILE A 35 10.41 6.16 -29.41
C ILE A 35 9.17 5.35 -28.99
N GLY A 36 9.07 4.13 -29.49
CA GLY A 36 8.07 3.15 -29.05
C GLY A 36 8.51 2.41 -27.78
N ARG A 37 7.55 1.75 -27.11
CA ARG A 37 7.76 1.03 -25.87
C ARG A 37 8.95 0.05 -25.92
N ASP A 38 9.02 -0.76 -26.95
CA ASP A 38 10.03 -1.82 -27.05
C ASP A 38 11.45 -1.25 -27.29
N LYS A 39 11.56 -0.21 -28.13
CA LYS A 39 12.82 0.53 -28.30
C LYS A 39 13.24 1.23 -27.00
N PHE A 40 12.27 1.75 -26.21
CA PHE A 40 12.56 2.34 -24.91
C PHE A 40 13.08 1.28 -23.92
N TYR A 41 12.55 0.07 -23.93
CA TYR A 41 13.08 -1.03 -23.12
C TYR A 41 14.49 -1.44 -23.55
N CYS A 42 14.79 -1.49 -24.85
CA CYS A 42 16.12 -1.72 -25.35
C CYS A 42 17.09 -0.62 -24.86
N PHE A 43 16.68 0.64 -24.92
CA PHE A 43 17.43 1.77 -24.37
C PHE A 43 17.72 1.61 -22.88
N LEU A 44 16.69 1.27 -22.06
CA LEU A 44 16.88 1.06 -20.62
C LEU A 44 17.85 -0.11 -20.34
N ARG A 45 17.81 -1.17 -21.15
CA ARG A 45 18.71 -2.33 -21.00
C ARG A 45 20.15 -1.95 -21.35
N LEU A 46 20.36 -1.27 -22.47
CA LEU A 46 21.66 -0.81 -22.93
C LEU A 46 22.37 0.07 -21.88
N HIS A 47 21.61 0.96 -21.26
CA HIS A 47 22.13 1.88 -20.24
C HIS A 47 22.08 1.33 -18.80
N LYS A 48 21.83 0.03 -18.61
CA LYS A 48 21.73 -0.63 -17.28
C LYS A 48 20.69 0.04 -16.35
N LEU A 49 19.63 0.59 -16.92
CA LEU A 49 18.57 1.29 -16.21
C LEU A 49 17.35 0.38 -15.90
N LEU A 50 17.39 -0.89 -16.21
CA LEU A 50 16.35 -1.85 -15.80
C LEU A 50 16.44 -2.12 -14.30
N VAL A 51 15.27 -2.18 -13.65
CA VAL A 51 15.20 -2.51 -12.22
C VAL A 51 15.45 -4.01 -12.03
N PRO A 52 16.43 -4.42 -11.21
CA PRO A 52 16.72 -5.84 -10.97
C PRO A 52 15.59 -6.51 -10.17
N LYS A 53 15.37 -7.80 -10.44
CA LYS A 53 14.45 -8.65 -9.67
C LYS A 53 15.07 -9.00 -8.31
N THR A 54 14.33 -8.81 -7.21
CA THR A 54 14.75 -9.17 -5.85
C THR A 54 13.88 -10.29 -5.29
N LYS A 55 14.50 -11.26 -4.59
CA LYS A 55 13.81 -12.37 -3.86
C LYS A 55 14.21 -12.31 -2.39
N ASN A 56 13.23 -12.34 -1.44
CA ASN A 56 13.41 -12.81 -0.05
C ASN A 56 12.09 -12.72 0.72
N TYR A 57 11.80 -13.73 1.58
CA TYR A 57 10.63 -13.82 2.45
C TYR A 57 11.09 -14.06 3.91
N ILE A 58 10.45 -13.38 4.87
CA ILE A 58 10.58 -13.62 6.32
C ILE A 58 9.16 -13.58 6.91
N THR A 59 8.80 -14.59 7.73
CA THR A 59 7.48 -14.67 8.42
C THR A 59 7.57 -13.93 9.74
N THR A 60 6.59 -13.06 10.07
CA THR A 60 6.68 -12.09 11.17
C THR A 60 5.46 -12.00 12.08
N THR A 61 4.40 -12.79 11.88
CA THR A 61 3.14 -12.67 12.63
C THR A 61 3.04 -13.69 13.76
N ASN A 62 2.75 -13.23 14.98
CA ASN A 62 2.37 -14.09 16.10
C ASN A 62 0.85 -14.08 16.29
N SER A 63 0.17 -15.13 15.83
CA SER A 63 -1.27 -15.32 15.92
C SER A 63 -1.72 -16.27 17.05
N LYS A 64 -0.78 -16.76 17.87
CA LYS A 64 -1.05 -17.65 19.01
C LYS A 64 -1.35 -16.81 20.25
N HIS A 65 -2.54 -16.23 20.35
CA HIS A 65 -3.04 -15.49 21.50
C HIS A 65 -4.52 -15.78 21.75
N MET A 66 -5.05 -15.43 22.93
CA MET A 66 -6.41 -15.74 23.37
C MET A 66 -7.46 -14.68 23.00
N PHE A 67 -7.09 -13.60 22.32
CA PHE A 67 -8.05 -12.57 21.91
C PHE A 67 -9.06 -13.06 20.88
N LYS A 68 -10.24 -12.43 20.88
CA LYS A 68 -11.31 -12.67 19.90
C LYS A 68 -10.77 -12.50 18.48
N LYS A 69 -11.09 -13.46 17.62
CA LYS A 69 -10.77 -13.42 16.18
C LYS A 69 -12.07 -13.21 15.42
N TYR A 70 -12.04 -12.27 14.50
CA TYR A 70 -13.19 -11.95 13.65
C TYR A 70 -13.22 -12.86 12.43
N LYS A 71 -14.43 -13.08 11.86
CA LYS A 71 -14.60 -13.86 10.63
C LYS A 71 -14.00 -13.11 9.44
N ASN A 72 -13.60 -13.85 8.41
CA ASN A 72 -13.22 -13.27 7.13
C ASN A 72 -14.47 -12.85 6.35
N LEU A 73 -14.74 -11.56 6.28
CA LEU A 73 -15.89 -10.98 5.58
C LEU A 73 -15.59 -10.66 4.11
N ILE A 74 -14.35 -10.85 3.67
CA ILE A 74 -13.91 -10.42 2.33
C ILE A 74 -13.47 -11.57 1.42
N LYS A 75 -13.73 -12.80 1.86
CA LYS A 75 -13.41 -13.98 1.06
C LYS A 75 -14.14 -13.90 -0.29
N ASP A 76 -13.36 -13.99 -1.38
CA ASP A 76 -13.85 -13.89 -2.75
C ASP A 76 -14.52 -12.56 -3.15
N GLN A 77 -14.36 -11.53 -2.34
CA GLN A 77 -14.92 -10.21 -2.54
C GLN A 77 -13.89 -9.25 -3.16
N VAL A 78 -14.39 -8.30 -3.96
CA VAL A 78 -13.59 -7.22 -4.52
C VAL A 78 -14.29 -5.89 -4.21
N PRO A 79 -13.60 -4.93 -3.58
CA PRO A 79 -14.20 -3.61 -3.35
C PRO A 79 -14.48 -2.92 -4.68
N ASN A 80 -15.60 -2.24 -4.78
CA ASN A 80 -16.04 -1.53 -5.98
C ASN A 80 -16.08 0.00 -5.81
N ARG A 81 -15.74 0.50 -4.62
CA ARG A 81 -15.64 1.92 -4.30
C ARG A 81 -14.55 2.19 -3.25
N PRO A 82 -14.05 3.44 -3.18
CA PRO A 82 -13.19 3.85 -2.07
C PRO A 82 -13.89 3.70 -0.70
N GLU A 83 -13.10 3.49 0.34
CA GLU A 83 -13.52 3.34 1.74
C GLU A 83 -14.61 2.28 1.97
N GLN A 84 -14.63 1.24 1.13
CA GLN A 84 -15.44 0.06 1.36
C GLN A 84 -14.66 -1.01 2.14
N LEU A 85 -13.37 -1.11 1.87
CA LEU A 85 -12.47 -2.06 2.49
C LEU A 85 -11.11 -1.41 2.74
N TRP A 86 -10.70 -1.37 3.99
CA TRP A 86 -9.32 -1.09 4.37
C TRP A 86 -8.59 -2.39 4.71
N VAL A 87 -7.32 -2.43 4.37
CA VAL A 87 -6.41 -3.53 4.73
C VAL A 87 -5.24 -2.96 5.52
N SER A 88 -4.82 -3.66 6.57
CA SER A 88 -3.72 -3.23 7.42
C SER A 88 -2.67 -4.30 7.58
N ASP A 89 -1.43 -3.86 7.75
CA ASP A 89 -0.28 -4.71 8.02
C ASP A 89 0.83 -3.90 8.69
N ILE A 90 1.71 -4.60 9.43
CA ILE A 90 2.90 -4.02 10.06
C ILE A 90 4.13 -4.53 9.33
N THR A 91 5.08 -3.64 9.09
CA THR A 91 6.35 -4.02 8.50
C THR A 91 7.54 -3.48 9.30
N TYR A 92 8.66 -4.21 9.27
CA TYR A 92 9.90 -3.85 9.96
C TYR A 92 10.73 -2.89 9.13
N ILE A 93 11.25 -1.86 9.77
CA ILE A 93 12.24 -0.91 9.23
C ILE A 93 13.50 -1.04 10.07
N LYS A 94 14.62 -1.43 9.46
CA LYS A 94 15.89 -1.60 10.16
C LYS A 94 16.58 -0.26 10.32
N THR A 95 16.99 0.07 11.57
CA THR A 95 17.85 1.22 11.85
C THR A 95 19.16 0.76 12.51
N GLN A 96 20.15 1.65 12.61
CA GLN A 96 21.40 1.34 13.32
C GLN A 96 21.16 1.07 14.82
N ASN A 97 20.09 1.66 15.39
CA ASN A 97 19.70 1.53 16.79
C ASN A 97 18.68 0.40 17.05
N GLY A 98 18.46 -0.51 16.09
CA GLY A 98 17.51 -1.62 16.21
C GLY A 98 16.42 -1.61 15.14
N HIS A 99 15.27 -2.21 15.46
CA HIS A 99 14.14 -2.29 14.55
C HIS A 99 13.08 -1.26 14.91
N ASN A 100 12.58 -0.58 13.90
CA ASN A 100 11.35 0.20 13.97
C ASN A 100 10.23 -0.55 13.24
N TYR A 101 9.01 -0.18 13.51
CA TYR A 101 7.80 -0.82 13.01
C TYR A 101 6.94 0.24 12.31
N LEU A 102 6.52 -0.06 11.10
CA LEU A 102 5.62 0.80 10.33
C LEU A 102 4.28 0.09 10.17
N ALA A 103 3.25 0.58 10.83
CA ALA A 103 1.88 0.17 10.61
C ALA A 103 1.25 1.00 9.48
N LEU A 104 0.55 0.34 8.57
CA LEU A 104 -0.15 0.97 7.44
C LEU A 104 -1.61 0.59 7.45
N VAL A 105 -2.48 1.55 7.14
CA VAL A 105 -3.89 1.35 6.81
C VAL A 105 -4.09 1.80 5.37
N THR A 106 -4.55 0.91 4.50
CA THR A 106 -4.64 1.15 3.07
C THR A 106 -6.03 0.86 2.54
N ASP A 107 -6.56 1.74 1.73
CA ASP A 107 -7.80 1.50 0.98
C ASP A 107 -7.58 0.45 -0.11
N ALA A 108 -8.32 -0.66 -0.04
CA ALA A 108 -8.13 -1.78 -0.95
C ALA A 108 -8.63 -1.51 -2.37
N TYR A 109 -9.54 -0.53 -2.56
CA TYR A 109 -10.00 -0.11 -3.87
C TYR A 109 -8.97 0.79 -4.54
N SER A 110 -8.73 1.97 -3.99
CA SER A 110 -7.85 3.00 -4.57
C SER A 110 -6.36 2.73 -4.39
N LYS A 111 -5.98 1.79 -3.50
CA LYS A 111 -4.60 1.53 -3.06
C LYS A 111 -3.97 2.70 -2.30
N GLN A 112 -4.74 3.72 -1.94
CA GLN A 112 -4.26 4.86 -1.16
C GLN A 112 -3.93 4.44 0.27
N ILE A 113 -2.76 4.82 0.76
CA ILE A 113 -2.43 4.73 2.18
C ILE A 113 -3.21 5.83 2.89
N MET A 114 -4.17 5.43 3.73
CA MET A 114 -5.08 6.32 4.46
C MET A 114 -4.47 6.80 5.77
N GLY A 115 -3.70 5.93 6.42
CA GLY A 115 -3.01 6.24 7.66
C GLY A 115 -1.79 5.35 7.86
N TYR A 116 -0.83 5.85 8.63
CA TYR A 116 0.39 5.14 8.98
C TYR A 116 0.99 5.68 10.27
N LYS A 117 1.79 4.85 10.91
CA LYS A 117 2.59 5.22 12.07
C LYS A 117 3.88 4.43 12.09
N LEU A 118 4.99 5.11 12.32
CA LEU A 118 6.28 4.49 12.57
C LEU A 118 6.63 4.64 14.05
N ASP A 119 7.14 3.58 14.67
CA ASP A 119 7.59 3.62 16.06
C ASP A 119 8.73 2.61 16.30
N ASN A 120 9.44 2.74 17.42
CA ASN A 120 10.47 1.80 17.85
C ASN A 120 9.91 0.58 18.58
N HIS A 121 8.61 0.49 18.77
CA HIS A 121 7.92 -0.63 19.40
C HIS A 121 6.68 -1.08 18.58
N MET A 122 6.33 -2.36 18.70
CA MET A 122 5.18 -2.97 18.03
C MET A 122 4.01 -3.18 19.01
N ARG A 123 3.64 -2.13 19.75
CA ARG A 123 2.49 -2.16 20.67
C ARG A 123 1.20 -1.89 19.88
N THR A 124 0.03 -2.19 20.51
CA THR A 124 -1.28 -1.92 19.93
C THR A 124 -1.47 -0.44 19.57
N SER A 125 -0.88 0.48 20.35
CA SER A 125 -0.92 1.93 20.07
C SER A 125 -0.39 2.29 18.69
N LEU A 126 0.64 1.61 18.19
CA LEU A 126 1.16 1.80 16.84
C LEU A 126 0.06 1.64 15.77
N CYS A 127 -0.73 0.57 15.89
CA CYS A 127 -1.83 0.29 14.95
C CYS A 127 -3.01 1.25 15.17
N THR A 128 -3.33 1.56 16.44
CA THR A 128 -4.41 2.49 16.78
C THR A 128 -4.14 3.89 16.25
N ASP A 129 -2.90 4.38 16.36
CA ASP A 129 -2.50 5.70 15.84
C ASP A 129 -2.58 5.74 14.30
N ALA A 130 -2.15 4.67 13.62
CA ALA A 130 -2.29 4.55 12.18
C ALA A 130 -3.77 4.55 11.76
N LEU A 131 -4.62 3.83 12.49
CA LEU A 131 -6.07 3.79 12.25
C LEU A 131 -6.72 5.16 12.53
N ALA A 132 -6.35 5.84 13.61
CA ALA A 132 -6.83 7.17 13.93
C ALA A 132 -6.51 8.19 12.82
N MET A 133 -5.29 8.14 12.29
CA MET A 133 -4.91 8.94 11.11
C MET A 133 -5.79 8.60 9.91
N ALA A 134 -6.01 7.31 9.63
CA ALA A 134 -6.85 6.87 8.51
C ALA A 134 -8.30 7.37 8.65
N ILE A 135 -8.87 7.28 9.85
CA ILE A 135 -10.22 7.78 10.15
C ILE A 135 -10.33 9.29 9.92
N LYS A 136 -9.33 10.06 10.38
CA LYS A 136 -9.26 11.52 10.14
C LYS A 136 -9.21 11.86 8.65
N ASN A 137 -8.57 11.02 7.85
CA ASN A 137 -8.39 11.23 6.41
C ASN A 137 -9.55 10.70 5.56
N ARG A 138 -10.64 10.18 6.18
CA ARG A 138 -11.82 9.69 5.43
C ARG A 138 -12.47 10.80 4.62
N LYS A 139 -12.73 10.48 3.36
CA LYS A 139 -13.51 11.33 2.46
C LYS A 139 -15.00 10.98 2.49
N TYR A 140 -15.34 9.72 2.77
CA TYR A 140 -16.71 9.19 2.75
C TYR A 140 -17.12 8.63 4.12
N PRO A 141 -17.12 9.42 5.22
CA PRO A 141 -17.28 8.92 6.60
C PRO A 141 -18.64 8.28 6.87
N LYS A 142 -19.68 8.63 6.09
CA LYS A 142 -21.04 8.06 6.23
C LYS A 142 -21.20 6.68 5.57
N GLN A 143 -20.22 6.22 4.78
CA GLN A 143 -20.30 4.93 4.11
C GLN A 143 -19.80 3.82 5.02
N LYS A 144 -20.43 2.63 4.90
CA LYS A 144 -20.00 1.41 5.60
C LYS A 144 -18.56 1.05 5.16
N LEU A 145 -17.75 0.69 6.14
CA LEU A 145 -16.34 0.37 5.97
C LEU A 145 -16.01 -0.94 6.69
N ILE A 146 -15.36 -1.85 5.99
CA ILE A 146 -14.76 -3.06 6.55
C ILE A 146 -13.26 -2.82 6.69
N HIS A 147 -12.71 -3.15 7.86
CA HIS A 147 -11.27 -3.18 8.11
C HIS A 147 -10.80 -4.62 8.21
N HIS A 148 -9.87 -5.00 7.36
CA HIS A 148 -9.32 -6.36 7.29
C HIS A 148 -7.82 -6.36 7.64
N SER A 149 -7.43 -7.29 8.50
CA SER A 149 -6.04 -7.50 8.92
C SER A 149 -5.72 -8.97 9.07
N ASP A 150 -4.46 -9.28 9.33
CA ASP A 150 -4.08 -10.59 9.84
C ASP A 150 -4.59 -10.76 11.30
N ARG A 151 -4.36 -11.97 11.87
CA ARG A 151 -4.69 -12.29 13.27
C ARG A 151 -3.53 -11.95 14.21
N GLY A 152 -2.77 -10.90 13.93
CA GLY A 152 -1.72 -10.42 14.81
C GLY A 152 -2.28 -9.89 16.14
N PHE A 153 -1.49 -10.05 17.23
CA PHE A 153 -1.86 -9.61 18.56
C PHE A 153 -2.38 -8.17 18.61
N GLN A 154 -1.77 -7.28 17.84
CA GLN A 154 -2.10 -5.85 17.82
C GLN A 154 -3.51 -5.59 17.29
N TYR A 155 -3.90 -6.29 16.22
CA TYR A 155 -5.21 -6.15 15.58
C TYR A 155 -6.34 -6.86 16.31
N CYS A 156 -6.01 -7.94 17.06
CA CYS A 156 -6.98 -8.66 17.88
C CYS A 156 -7.17 -8.06 19.27
N ASN A 157 -6.34 -7.10 19.68
CA ASN A 157 -6.41 -6.46 20.99
C ASN A 157 -7.74 -5.68 21.15
N PRO A 158 -8.49 -5.87 22.27
CA PRO A 158 -9.74 -5.16 22.51
C PRO A 158 -9.66 -3.64 22.33
N LYS A 159 -8.57 -3.00 22.80
CA LYS A 159 -8.36 -1.55 22.62
C LYS A 159 -8.38 -1.12 21.15
N TYR A 160 -7.90 -1.98 20.24
CA TYR A 160 -7.89 -1.70 18.82
C TYR A 160 -9.28 -1.94 18.19
N THR A 161 -9.87 -3.10 18.49
CA THR A 161 -11.15 -3.49 17.90
C THR A 161 -12.30 -2.63 18.37
N GLU A 162 -12.36 -2.30 19.67
CA GLU A 162 -13.34 -1.37 20.24
C GLU A 162 -13.20 0.03 19.64
N PHE A 163 -11.96 0.52 19.48
CA PHE A 163 -11.72 1.81 18.82
C PHE A 163 -12.23 1.84 17.37
N ALA A 164 -12.00 0.76 16.61
CA ALA A 164 -12.51 0.63 15.25
C ALA A 164 -14.05 0.59 15.21
N GLU A 165 -14.67 -0.24 16.06
CA GLU A 165 -16.13 -0.39 16.16
C GLU A 165 -16.83 0.89 16.59
N GLN A 166 -16.29 1.63 17.57
CA GLN A 166 -16.78 2.95 18.00
C GLN A 166 -16.77 3.99 16.86
N ASN A 167 -15.89 3.82 15.88
CA ASN A 167 -15.85 4.66 14.69
C ASN A 167 -16.63 4.08 13.49
N GLY A 168 -17.54 3.12 13.73
CA GLY A 168 -18.42 2.55 12.71
C GLY A 168 -17.71 1.65 11.70
N ILE A 169 -16.58 1.06 12.08
CA ILE A 169 -15.79 0.18 11.23
C ILE A 169 -16.06 -1.28 11.60
N THR A 170 -16.44 -2.08 10.63
CA THR A 170 -16.67 -3.52 10.81
C THR A 170 -15.34 -4.27 10.71
N MET A 171 -15.01 -5.08 11.72
CA MET A 171 -13.77 -5.85 11.75
C MET A 171 -13.86 -7.15 10.95
N SER A 172 -12.79 -7.46 10.23
CA SER A 172 -12.60 -8.69 9.46
C SER A 172 -11.14 -9.15 9.59
N MET A 173 -10.91 -10.45 9.64
CA MET A 173 -9.55 -11.01 9.79
C MET A 173 -9.34 -12.20 8.88
N THR A 174 -8.09 -12.45 8.50
CA THR A 174 -7.70 -13.67 7.77
C THR A 174 -8.11 -14.92 8.56
N GLU A 175 -8.63 -15.95 7.90
CA GLU A 175 -9.02 -17.20 8.57
C GLU A 175 -7.91 -18.25 8.54
N GLN A 176 -7.15 -18.29 7.47
CA GLN A 176 -6.04 -19.20 7.27
C GLN A 176 -4.75 -18.43 7.06
N TYR A 177 -3.60 -19.12 7.12
CA TYR A 177 -2.32 -18.58 6.70
C TYR A 177 -2.22 -18.46 5.15
N ASP A 178 -3.26 -17.91 4.53
CA ASP A 178 -3.26 -17.68 3.09
C ASP A 178 -2.68 -16.29 2.80
N PRO A 179 -1.49 -16.21 2.20
CA PRO A 179 -0.88 -14.93 1.82
C PRO A 179 -1.76 -14.09 0.88
N TYR A 180 -2.73 -14.71 0.21
CA TYR A 180 -3.64 -13.99 -0.69
C TYR A 180 -4.72 -13.20 0.04
N GLU A 181 -5.03 -13.55 1.29
CA GLU A 181 -6.06 -12.86 2.08
C GLU A 181 -5.69 -11.42 2.42
N ASN A 182 -4.37 -11.09 2.57
CA ASN A 182 -3.88 -9.73 2.82
C ASN A 182 -2.88 -9.22 1.76
N ALA A 183 -2.94 -9.78 0.55
CA ALA A 183 -1.98 -9.52 -0.53
C ALA A 183 -1.85 -8.03 -0.94
N VAL A 184 -2.88 -7.23 -0.71
CA VAL A 184 -2.84 -5.78 -1.01
C VAL A 184 -1.90 -5.08 -0.05
N ALA A 185 -2.06 -5.28 1.27
CA ALA A 185 -1.21 -4.67 2.29
C ALA A 185 0.25 -5.11 2.15
N GLU A 186 0.50 -6.43 1.95
CA GLU A 186 1.85 -6.97 1.73
C GLU A 186 2.52 -6.34 0.51
N ARG A 187 1.78 -6.17 -0.60
CA ARG A 187 2.31 -5.55 -1.82
C ARG A 187 2.71 -4.11 -1.59
N ILE A 188 1.95 -3.36 -0.81
CA ILE A 188 2.24 -1.96 -0.49
C ILE A 188 3.47 -1.86 0.39
N ASN A 189 3.54 -2.65 1.46
CA ASN A 189 4.72 -2.76 2.31
C ASN A 189 5.98 -3.09 1.48
N ARG A 190 5.86 -4.05 0.58
CA ARG A 190 6.95 -4.39 -0.33
C ARG A 190 7.35 -3.21 -1.24
N THR A 191 6.37 -2.48 -1.77
CA THR A 191 6.63 -1.29 -2.60
C THR A 191 7.40 -0.23 -1.81
N LEU A 192 6.94 0.12 -0.60
CA LEU A 192 7.62 1.11 0.24
C LEU A 192 9.06 0.70 0.56
N LYS A 193 9.27 -0.56 0.92
CA LYS A 193 10.61 -1.08 1.23
C LYS A 193 11.55 -1.06 0.03
N TYR A 194 11.11 -1.51 -1.13
CA TYR A 194 12.00 -1.77 -2.26
C TYR A 194 12.13 -0.60 -3.23
N GLU A 195 11.10 0.24 -3.35
CA GLU A 195 11.14 1.38 -4.27
C GLU A 195 11.63 2.66 -3.56
N TYR A 196 11.39 2.82 -2.24
CA TYR A 196 11.70 4.05 -1.49
C TYR A 196 12.78 3.89 -0.41
N GLY A 197 13.58 2.85 -0.49
CA GLY A 197 14.77 2.71 0.35
C GLY A 197 14.53 2.24 1.79
N LEU A 198 13.27 2.02 2.22
CA LEU A 198 12.94 1.58 3.59
C LEU A 198 13.39 0.13 3.92
N LYS A 199 13.98 -0.59 2.97
CA LYS A 199 14.61 -1.91 3.20
C LYS A 199 16.05 -1.78 3.74
N GLN A 200 16.72 -0.68 3.47
CA GLN A 200 18.11 -0.46 3.88
C GLN A 200 18.19 -0.22 5.40
N THR A 201 19.38 -0.38 5.98
CA THR A 201 19.60 0.05 7.36
C THR A 201 19.69 1.57 7.42
N ILE A 202 18.73 2.21 8.08
CA ILE A 202 18.60 3.65 8.21
C ILE A 202 19.34 4.12 9.46
N LYS A 203 19.87 5.35 9.47
CA LYS A 203 20.71 5.87 10.55
C LYS A 203 19.98 5.84 11.91
N ASN A 204 18.77 6.39 11.98
CA ASN A 204 17.98 6.49 13.21
C ASN A 204 16.46 6.54 12.92
N THR A 205 15.65 6.55 13.97
CA THR A 205 14.18 6.60 13.89
C THR A 205 13.67 7.87 13.23
N ASP A 206 14.26 9.03 13.52
CA ASP A 206 13.82 10.31 12.96
C ASP A 206 13.98 10.35 11.44
N LEU A 207 15.12 9.83 10.95
CA LEU A 207 15.33 9.72 9.50
C LEU A 207 14.37 8.68 8.89
N ALA A 208 14.11 7.57 9.59
CA ALA A 208 13.16 6.57 9.13
C ALA A 208 11.72 7.14 9.05
N GLN A 209 11.33 8.00 10.00
CA GLN A 209 10.05 8.72 9.95
C GLN A 209 9.96 9.64 8.73
N LYS A 210 10.96 10.50 8.51
CA LYS A 210 11.00 11.40 7.35
C LYS A 210 10.94 10.63 6.03
N MET A 211 11.69 9.53 5.92
CA MET A 211 11.66 8.67 4.74
C MET A 211 10.29 7.99 4.55
N ALA A 212 9.62 7.60 5.63
CA ALA A 212 8.27 7.02 5.57
C ALA A 212 7.24 8.07 5.11
N ASP A 213 7.32 9.30 5.64
CA ASP A 213 6.43 10.41 5.27
C ASP A 213 6.56 10.74 3.77
N GLU A 214 7.79 10.87 3.28
CA GLU A 214 8.06 11.11 1.87
C GLU A 214 7.62 9.92 0.99
N ALA A 215 7.91 8.69 1.40
CA ALA A 215 7.52 7.50 0.67
C ALA A 215 6.00 7.36 0.53
N VAL A 216 5.24 7.65 1.59
CA VAL A 216 3.76 7.65 1.56
C VAL A 216 3.24 8.75 0.66
N TYR A 217 3.81 9.96 0.72
CA TYR A 217 3.42 11.05 -0.16
C TYR A 217 3.64 10.70 -1.64
N ILE A 218 4.84 10.24 -1.98
CA ILE A 218 5.18 9.84 -3.37
C ILE A 218 4.29 8.69 -3.83
N TYR A 219 4.07 7.69 -2.96
CA TYR A 219 3.23 6.55 -3.24
C TYR A 219 1.79 6.96 -3.57
N ASN A 220 1.19 7.84 -2.79
CA ASN A 220 -0.19 8.27 -2.95
C ASN A 220 -0.38 9.23 -4.13
N HIS A 221 0.54 10.18 -4.32
CA HIS A 221 0.31 11.34 -5.18
C HIS A 221 1.13 11.35 -6.47
N LEU A 222 2.24 10.64 -6.54
CA LEU A 222 3.15 10.72 -7.68
C LEU A 222 3.33 9.37 -8.40
N ARG A 223 3.17 8.26 -7.68
CA ARG A 223 3.40 6.93 -8.23
C ARG A 223 2.17 6.37 -8.92
N THR A 224 2.32 5.91 -10.16
CA THR A 224 1.28 5.19 -10.88
C THR A 224 1.22 3.70 -10.53
N HIS A 225 0.04 3.10 -10.62
CA HIS A 225 -0.22 1.69 -10.30
C HIS A 225 -0.80 0.94 -11.49
N PHE A 226 -0.24 -0.24 -11.80
CA PHE A 226 -0.80 -1.10 -12.85
C PHE A 226 -2.24 -1.54 -12.56
N SER A 227 -2.53 -1.90 -11.31
CA SER A 227 -3.89 -2.31 -10.93
C SER A 227 -4.91 -1.17 -10.90
N LEU A 228 -4.48 0.06 -11.18
CA LEU A 228 -5.31 1.26 -11.32
C LEU A 228 -5.22 1.84 -12.74
N ASP A 229 -4.90 1.03 -13.73
CA ASP A 229 -4.69 1.48 -15.12
C ASP A 229 -3.69 2.65 -15.21
N LEU A 230 -2.56 2.52 -14.49
CA LEU A 230 -1.49 3.50 -14.39
C LEU A 230 -1.92 4.86 -13.81
N ARG A 231 -2.98 4.88 -13.01
CA ARG A 231 -3.38 6.08 -12.25
C ARG A 231 -2.73 6.11 -10.86
N LYS A 232 -2.75 7.28 -10.24
CA LYS A 232 -2.25 7.50 -8.89
C LYS A 232 -3.31 7.14 -7.86
N PRO A 233 -2.96 6.55 -6.69
CA PRO A 233 -3.90 6.18 -5.65
C PRO A 233 -4.83 7.32 -5.23
N ALA A 234 -4.28 8.52 -4.98
CA ALA A 234 -5.05 9.67 -4.54
C ALA A 234 -6.08 10.14 -5.58
N ASP A 235 -5.77 10.04 -6.88
CA ASP A 235 -6.69 10.44 -7.94
C ASP A 235 -7.87 9.47 -8.03
N VAL A 236 -7.60 8.16 -7.93
CA VAL A 236 -8.65 7.13 -7.91
C VAL A 236 -9.51 7.23 -6.65
N HIS A 237 -8.91 7.56 -5.51
CA HIS A 237 -9.65 7.71 -4.25
C HIS A 237 -10.59 8.91 -4.26
N ARG A 238 -10.20 10.00 -4.91
CA ARG A 238 -11.01 11.22 -5.02
C ARG A 238 -12.13 11.13 -6.03
N ASN A 239 -12.00 10.26 -7.03
CA ASN A 239 -12.93 10.13 -8.15
C ASN A 239 -13.52 8.71 -8.21
N PRO A 240 -14.57 8.40 -7.42
CA PRO A 240 -15.14 7.05 -7.30
C PRO A 240 -15.78 6.54 -8.60
N ASP A 241 -16.13 7.45 -9.52
CA ASP A 241 -16.72 7.10 -10.82
C ASP A 241 -15.70 6.58 -11.84
N ILE A 242 -14.42 6.67 -11.51
CA ILE A 242 -13.38 6.11 -12.34
C ILE A 242 -13.41 4.58 -12.23
N LYS A 243 -14.10 3.94 -13.15
CA LYS A 243 -14.06 2.48 -13.31
C LYS A 243 -12.71 2.07 -13.89
N TYR A 244 -12.03 1.12 -13.23
CA TYR A 244 -10.84 0.48 -13.78
C TYR A 244 -11.05 -1.03 -13.84
N LYS A 245 -10.46 -1.68 -14.83
CA LYS A 245 -10.60 -3.14 -15.00
C LYS A 245 -9.92 -3.84 -13.81
N SER A 246 -10.73 -4.51 -12.99
CA SER A 246 -10.20 -5.49 -12.05
C SER A 246 -9.68 -6.70 -12.85
N TYR A 247 -8.40 -7.02 -12.73
CA TYR A 247 -7.82 -8.23 -13.34
C TYR A 247 -8.27 -9.53 -12.63
N ARG A 248 -9.07 -9.43 -11.57
CA ARG A 248 -9.63 -10.59 -10.87
C ARG A 248 -10.94 -10.97 -11.54
N LYS A 249 -10.87 -11.87 -12.51
CA LYS A 249 -12.04 -12.55 -13.07
C LYS A 249 -12.69 -13.39 -11.96
N ASN A 250 -14.03 -13.35 -11.83
CA ASN A 250 -14.88 -14.22 -10.99
C ASN A 250 -14.93 -13.93 -9.48
N LYS A 251 -14.87 -12.68 -9.02
CA LYS A 251 -15.14 -12.31 -7.63
C LYS A 251 -16.41 -11.47 -7.49
N VAL A 252 -17.24 -11.78 -6.48
CA VAL A 252 -18.50 -11.08 -6.17
C VAL A 252 -18.21 -9.69 -5.61
N ASN A 253 -19.05 -8.71 -5.89
CA ASN A 253 -18.93 -7.35 -5.34
C ASN A 253 -19.39 -7.30 -3.87
N LEU A 254 -18.65 -6.56 -3.03
CA LEU A 254 -19.01 -6.40 -1.61
C LEU A 254 -20.38 -5.75 -1.36
N THR A 255 -20.93 -5.05 -2.34
CA THR A 255 -22.27 -4.44 -2.25
C THR A 255 -23.42 -5.45 -2.24
N GLU A 256 -23.18 -6.70 -2.66
CA GLU A 256 -24.19 -7.76 -2.67
C GLU A 256 -24.32 -8.51 -1.35
N LEU A 257 -23.45 -8.18 -0.37
CA LEU A 257 -23.60 -8.68 0.99
C LEU A 257 -24.64 -7.85 1.74
N THR A 258 -25.85 -8.39 1.86
CA THR A 258 -26.84 -7.98 2.87
C THR A 258 -26.29 -8.41 4.24
N ILE A 259 -25.81 -7.47 5.05
CA ILE A 259 -25.47 -7.64 6.46
C ILE A 259 -26.67 -7.23 7.28
#